data_9eced5e62db8e1323fa857175af1aed0
#
_entry.id   9eced5e62db8e1323fa857175af1aed0
#
_cell.length_a   1.000
_cell.length_b   1.000
_cell.length_c   1.000
_cell.angle_alpha   90.00
_cell.angle_beta   90.00
_cell.angle_gamma   90.00
#
_symmetry.space_group_name_H-M   'P 1'
#
loop_
_entity.id
_entity.type
_entity.pdbx_description
1 polymer ?
#
loop_
_entity_poly.entity_id
_entity_poly.type
_entity_poly.pdbx_seq_one_letter_code
_entity_poly.pdbx_strand_id
1 'polypeptide(L)'
;KKGNEFGATTGRPRDCGWLDIPLLRYANRLNGFSGIILTKADILGGMGDIKICTSWTWENKEYKNVPEDSRVWNESVPNYVSLEGWPDFSGIEKWDDLPTGLKKYCQFIEKNSGVKILAVSTGPGIDDIAWKN
;
A
#
# COMPACT_ATOMS: atom_id res chain seq x y z
N LYS A 1 12.13 -14.63 -0.91
CA LYS A 1 11.07 -13.71 -1.27
C LYS A 1 11.58 -12.29 -1.24
N LYS A 2 11.44 -11.61 -2.35
CA LYS A 2 11.95 -10.27 -2.49
C LYS A 2 11.24 -9.32 -1.50
N GLY A 3 12.01 -8.54 -0.76
CA GLY A 3 11.47 -7.58 0.18
C GLY A 3 11.08 -8.14 1.53
N ASN A 4 10.80 -9.42 1.60
CA ASN A 4 10.48 -10.10 2.85
C ASN A 4 9.50 -9.31 3.74
N GLU A 5 8.47 -8.75 3.13
CA GLU A 5 7.50 -7.94 3.83
C GLU A 5 6.42 -8.78 4.47
N PHE A 6 5.98 -8.35 5.61
CA PHE A 6 4.89 -9.00 6.31
C PHE A 6 3.76 -8.02 6.53
N GLY A 7 2.58 -8.55 6.60
CA GLY A 7 1.42 -7.75 6.86
C GLY A 7 1.54 -7.05 8.19
N ALA A 8 0.60 -6.17 8.40
CA ALA A 8 0.59 -5.26 9.51
C ALA A 8 0.71 -5.96 10.85
N THR A 9 0.85 -5.16 11.85
CA THR A 9 1.13 -5.52 13.22
C THR A 9 -0.03 -6.21 13.93
N THR A 10 -1.09 -6.53 13.24
CA THR A 10 -2.29 -7.13 13.84
C THR A 10 -2.12 -8.59 14.25
N GLY A 11 -1.04 -9.22 13.80
CA GLY A 11 -0.86 -10.63 14.05
C GLY A 11 -1.71 -11.53 13.16
N ARG A 12 -2.53 -10.96 12.31
CA ARG A 12 -3.38 -11.71 11.39
C ARG A 12 -2.58 -12.19 10.19
N PRO A 13 -2.69 -13.48 9.82
CA PRO A 13 -2.02 -13.96 8.62
C PRO A 13 -2.55 -13.23 7.39
N ARG A 14 -1.64 -12.76 6.53
CA ARG A 14 -2.00 -12.11 5.28
C ARG A 14 -0.95 -12.34 4.24
N ASP A 15 -1.32 -12.04 3.01
CA ASP A 15 -0.36 -12.01 1.91
C ASP A 15 0.60 -10.85 2.16
N CYS A 16 1.88 -11.18 2.11
CA CYS A 16 2.91 -10.20 2.40
C CYS A 16 2.96 -9.12 1.33
N GLY A 17 3.15 -7.89 1.75
CA GLY A 17 3.45 -6.80 0.84
C GLY A 17 2.27 -6.09 0.19
N TRP A 18 1.07 -6.61 0.32
CA TRP A 18 -0.09 -5.91 -0.26
C TRP A 18 -0.61 -4.86 0.71
N LEU A 19 -0.86 -3.67 0.18
CA LEU A 19 -1.39 -2.57 0.96
C LEU A 19 -2.87 -2.79 1.26
N ASP A 20 -3.30 -2.37 2.44
CA ASP A 20 -4.68 -2.52 2.91
C ASP A 20 -5.27 -1.12 3.10
N ILE A 21 -6.18 -0.73 2.23
CA ILE A 21 -6.77 0.61 2.24
C ILE A 21 -7.63 0.86 3.49
N PRO A 22 -8.52 -0.05 3.91
CA PRO A 22 -9.26 0.17 5.15
C PRO A 22 -8.34 0.44 6.34
N LEU A 23 -7.26 -0.32 6.44
CA LEU A 23 -6.32 -0.16 7.54
C LEU A 23 -5.57 1.16 7.47
N LEU A 24 -5.21 1.60 6.27
CA LEU A 24 -4.54 2.88 6.07
C LEU A 24 -5.47 4.03 6.46
N ARG A 25 -6.74 3.98 6.09
CA ARG A 25 -7.71 4.99 6.50
C ARG A 25 -7.84 5.03 8.01
N TYR A 26 -7.90 3.86 8.64
CA TYR A 26 -8.02 3.76 10.08
C TYR A 26 -6.82 4.39 10.77
N ALA A 27 -5.61 4.06 10.32
CA ALA A 27 -4.39 4.63 10.88
C ALA A 27 -4.36 6.15 10.71
N ASN A 28 -4.81 6.65 9.57
CA ASN A 28 -4.86 8.09 9.33
C ASN A 28 -5.84 8.79 10.27
N ARG A 29 -7.01 8.19 10.52
CA ARG A 29 -7.98 8.77 11.45
C ARG A 29 -7.41 8.86 12.86
N LEU A 30 -6.63 7.87 13.27
CA LEU A 30 -6.04 7.86 14.60
C LEU A 30 -4.88 8.83 14.74
N ASN A 31 -4.09 9.02 13.69
CA ASN A 31 -2.82 9.74 13.78
C ASN A 31 -2.78 11.07 13.03
N GLY A 32 -3.74 11.31 12.14
CA GLY A 32 -3.80 12.57 11.41
C GLY A 32 -2.57 12.81 10.54
N PHE A 33 -2.24 11.84 9.66
CA PHE A 33 -1.05 11.96 8.81
C PHE A 33 -1.10 13.19 7.91
N SER A 34 0.02 13.91 7.79
CA SER A 34 0.19 14.91 6.75
C SER A 34 0.39 14.25 5.39
N GLY A 35 0.93 13.05 5.40
CA GLY A 35 1.16 12.23 4.23
C GLY A 35 2.03 11.06 4.60
N ILE A 36 2.27 10.20 3.65
CA ILE A 36 3.10 9.01 3.88
C ILE A 36 4.18 8.91 2.81
N ILE A 37 5.22 8.17 3.15
CA ILE A 37 6.26 7.80 2.20
C ILE A 37 6.08 6.32 1.90
N LEU A 38 5.90 6.02 0.63
CA LEU A 38 5.74 4.64 0.19
C LEU A 38 7.11 4.00 0.10
N THR A 39 7.32 2.94 0.85
CA THR A 39 8.60 2.24 0.85
C THR A 39 8.54 0.98 0.00
N LYS A 40 9.71 0.51 -0.43
CA LYS A 40 9.88 -0.78 -1.13
C LYS A 40 9.19 -0.86 -2.49
N ALA A 41 8.92 0.28 -3.11
CA ALA A 41 8.35 0.30 -4.45
C ALA A 41 9.30 -0.32 -5.48
N ASP A 42 10.60 -0.16 -5.27
CA ASP A 42 11.60 -0.78 -6.12
C ASP A 42 11.52 -2.32 -6.03
N ILE A 43 11.21 -2.85 -4.86
CA ILE A 43 11.11 -4.29 -4.65
C ILE A 43 9.87 -4.87 -5.34
N LEU A 44 8.79 -4.12 -5.41
CA LEU A 44 7.58 -4.56 -6.08
C LEU A 44 7.70 -4.53 -7.60
N GLY A 45 8.70 -3.85 -8.12
CA GLY A 45 8.93 -3.80 -9.56
C GLY A 45 9.23 -5.18 -10.10
N GLY A 46 8.72 -5.47 -11.29
CA GLY A 46 8.95 -6.75 -11.94
C GLY A 46 8.13 -7.90 -11.41
N MET A 47 7.23 -7.66 -10.46
CA MET A 47 6.41 -8.72 -9.89
C MET A 47 5.11 -9.00 -10.64
N GLY A 48 4.88 -8.29 -11.73
CA GLY A 48 3.61 -8.38 -12.45
C GLY A 48 2.55 -7.51 -11.80
N ASP A 49 1.30 -7.94 -11.87
CA ASP A 49 0.21 -7.16 -11.30
C ASP A 49 0.36 -7.00 -9.79
N ILE A 50 0.03 -5.82 -9.31
CA ILE A 50 0.08 -5.47 -7.90
C ILE A 50 -1.34 -5.46 -7.36
N LYS A 51 -1.54 -6.07 -6.21
CA LYS A 51 -2.85 -6.11 -5.57
C LYS A 51 -2.92 -5.11 -4.43
N ILE A 52 -4.11 -4.54 -4.24
CA ILE A 52 -4.40 -3.68 -3.10
C ILE A 52 -5.70 -4.18 -2.48
N CYS A 53 -5.70 -4.34 -1.17
CA CYS A 53 -6.91 -4.68 -0.43
C CYS A 53 -7.76 -3.42 -0.30
N THR A 54 -8.99 -3.47 -0.79
CA THR A 54 -9.90 -2.32 -0.77
C THR A 54 -11.03 -2.47 0.23
N SER A 55 -11.28 -3.68 0.70
CA SER A 55 -12.35 -3.94 1.68
C SER A 55 -12.11 -5.30 2.32
N TRP A 56 -12.86 -5.57 3.39
CA TRP A 56 -12.85 -6.86 4.07
C TRP A 56 -14.25 -7.44 4.02
N THR A 57 -14.35 -8.77 3.91
CA THR A 57 -15.65 -9.47 3.99
C THR A 57 -15.68 -10.37 5.22
N TRP A 58 -16.74 -10.25 6.00
CA TRP A 58 -16.98 -11.11 7.15
C TRP A 58 -18.46 -11.39 7.26
N GLU A 59 -18.83 -12.66 7.34
CA GLU A 59 -20.21 -13.11 7.42
C GLU A 59 -21.11 -12.46 6.38
N ASN A 60 -20.65 -12.51 5.12
CA ASN A 60 -21.37 -12.00 3.95
C ASN A 60 -21.56 -10.49 3.93
N LYS A 61 -20.84 -9.75 4.78
CA LYS A 61 -20.89 -8.30 4.79
C LYS A 61 -19.54 -7.73 4.41
N GLU A 62 -19.56 -6.73 3.53
CA GLU A 62 -18.35 -6.02 3.10
C GLU A 62 -18.10 -4.82 3.99
N TYR A 63 -16.85 -4.68 4.44
CA TYR A 63 -16.41 -3.57 5.28
C TYR A 63 -15.36 -2.77 4.54
N LYS A 64 -15.69 -1.54 4.19
CA LYS A 64 -14.73 -0.61 3.57
C LYS A 64 -13.97 0.20 4.61
N ASN A 65 -14.45 0.20 5.82
CA ASN A 65 -13.78 0.84 6.94
C ASN A 65 -13.61 -0.19 8.04
N VAL A 66 -12.57 0.00 8.85
CA VAL A 66 -12.27 -0.92 9.94
C VAL A 66 -13.35 -0.78 11.02
N PRO A 67 -14.07 -1.86 11.34
CA PRO A 67 -15.06 -1.81 12.41
C PRO A 67 -14.41 -2.02 13.76
N GLU A 68 -15.17 -1.76 14.81
CA GLU A 68 -14.69 -1.96 16.18
C GLU A 68 -14.70 -3.42 16.62
N ASP A 69 -15.42 -4.27 15.93
CA ASP A 69 -15.55 -5.68 16.30
C ASP A 69 -14.28 -6.45 15.99
N SER A 70 -13.61 -6.93 17.02
CA SER A 70 -12.34 -7.65 16.86
C SER A 70 -12.47 -8.94 16.05
N ARG A 71 -13.68 -9.54 16.00
CA ARG A 71 -13.89 -10.74 15.19
C ARG A 71 -13.70 -10.43 13.72
N VAL A 72 -14.14 -9.27 13.27
CA VAL A 72 -13.95 -8.86 11.87
C VAL A 72 -12.48 -8.71 11.57
N TRP A 73 -11.72 -8.12 12.47
CA TRP A 73 -10.28 -7.98 12.31
C TRP A 73 -9.60 -9.33 12.12
N ASN A 74 -10.01 -10.31 12.90
CA ASN A 74 -9.31 -11.60 12.96
C ASN A 74 -9.80 -12.61 11.94
N GLU A 75 -11.05 -12.52 11.52
CA GLU A 75 -11.69 -13.56 10.73
C GLU A 75 -12.06 -13.11 9.31
N SER A 76 -12.01 -11.82 9.02
CA SER A 76 -12.41 -11.33 7.72
C SER A 76 -11.45 -11.78 6.62
N VAL A 77 -11.96 -11.78 5.40
CA VAL A 77 -11.18 -12.11 4.21
C VAL A 77 -10.96 -10.82 3.43
N PRO A 78 -9.71 -10.51 3.06
CA PRO A 78 -9.45 -9.30 2.28
C PRO A 78 -9.95 -9.44 0.84
N ASN A 79 -10.47 -8.35 0.31
CA ASN A 79 -10.88 -8.28 -1.09
C ASN A 79 -9.87 -7.41 -1.84
N TYR A 80 -9.31 -7.93 -2.92
CA TYR A 80 -8.24 -7.28 -3.63
C TYR A 80 -8.68 -6.75 -4.98
N VAL A 81 -8.08 -5.63 -5.37
CA VAL A 81 -8.14 -5.10 -6.72
C VAL A 81 -6.74 -5.26 -7.30
N SER A 82 -6.64 -5.70 -8.55
CA SER A 82 -5.37 -5.80 -9.24
C SER A 82 -5.10 -4.53 -10.02
N LEU A 83 -3.88 -4.01 -9.88
CA LEU A 83 -3.42 -2.89 -10.67
C LEU A 83 -2.25 -3.34 -11.53
N GLU A 84 -2.06 -2.63 -12.63
CA GLU A 84 -0.91 -2.85 -13.48
C GLU A 84 0.35 -2.60 -12.67
N GLY A 85 1.29 -3.51 -12.75
CA GLY A 85 2.56 -3.33 -12.07
C GLY A 85 3.51 -2.44 -12.86
N TRP A 86 4.77 -2.49 -12.50
CA TRP A 86 5.81 -1.71 -13.15
C TRP A 86 7.09 -2.54 -13.21
N PRO A 87 8.01 -2.19 -14.13
CA PRO A 87 9.27 -2.94 -14.24
C PRO A 87 10.19 -2.65 -13.06
N ASP A 88 11.18 -3.50 -12.89
CA ASP A 88 12.24 -3.25 -11.92
C ASP A 88 12.86 -1.89 -12.18
N PHE A 89 13.19 -1.19 -11.11
CA PHE A 89 13.93 0.06 -11.19
C PHE A 89 14.70 0.26 -9.89
N SER A 90 15.66 1.17 -9.91
CA SER A 90 16.37 1.58 -8.71
C SER A 90 17.02 2.94 -8.96
N GLY A 91 17.30 3.66 -7.88
CA GLY A 91 18.07 4.88 -7.95
C GLY A 91 17.39 6.06 -8.64
N ILE A 92 16.11 6.02 -8.85
CA ILE A 92 15.37 7.13 -9.44
C ILE A 92 15.17 8.19 -8.36
N GLU A 93 15.54 9.44 -8.65
CA GLU A 93 15.43 10.53 -7.68
C GLU A 93 14.32 11.51 -7.99
N LYS A 94 13.81 11.52 -9.23
CA LYS A 94 12.78 12.45 -9.64
C LYS A 94 11.46 11.73 -9.80
N TRP A 95 10.41 12.31 -9.22
CA TRP A 95 9.06 11.75 -9.32
C TRP A 95 8.64 11.48 -10.75
N ASP A 96 8.94 12.45 -11.65
CA ASP A 96 8.51 12.33 -13.04
C ASP A 96 9.15 11.16 -13.78
N ASP A 97 10.27 10.68 -13.29
CA ASP A 97 10.99 9.56 -13.91
C ASP A 97 10.49 8.20 -13.41
N LEU A 98 9.60 8.19 -12.43
CA LEU A 98 9.06 6.93 -11.92
C LEU A 98 8.24 6.20 -12.98
N PRO A 99 8.22 4.87 -12.95
CA PRO A 99 7.39 4.11 -13.89
C PRO A 99 5.92 4.53 -13.81
N THR A 100 5.25 4.54 -14.96
CA THR A 100 3.84 4.94 -15.04
C THR A 100 2.95 4.11 -14.13
N GLY A 101 3.17 2.80 -14.09
CA GLY A 101 2.37 1.92 -13.23
C GLY A 101 2.50 2.28 -11.76
N LEU A 102 3.71 2.66 -11.33
CA LEU A 102 3.92 3.09 -9.96
C LEU A 102 3.19 4.39 -9.65
N LYS A 103 3.22 5.34 -10.56
CA LYS A 103 2.49 6.60 -10.38
C LYS A 103 0.98 6.36 -10.29
N LYS A 104 0.45 5.45 -11.09
CA LYS A 104 -0.96 5.07 -11.01
C LYS A 104 -1.31 4.40 -9.68
N TYR A 105 -0.41 3.57 -9.18
CA TYR A 105 -0.55 2.93 -7.89
C TYR A 105 -0.66 3.98 -6.77
N CYS A 106 0.21 4.98 -6.81
CA CYS A 106 0.17 6.07 -5.83
C CYS A 106 -1.13 6.87 -5.94
N GLN A 107 -1.59 7.15 -7.14
CA GLN A 107 -2.87 7.86 -7.34
C GLN A 107 -4.04 7.06 -6.80
N PHE A 108 -4.03 5.75 -7.00
CA PHE A 108 -5.08 4.89 -6.47
C PHE A 108 -5.11 4.94 -4.94
N ILE A 109 -3.94 4.87 -4.31
CA ILE A 109 -3.84 4.94 -2.85
C ILE A 109 -4.39 6.28 -2.36
N GLU A 110 -3.97 7.38 -2.96
CA GLU A 110 -4.43 8.70 -2.54
C GLU A 110 -5.93 8.86 -2.69
N LYS A 111 -6.46 8.42 -3.82
CA LYS A 111 -7.89 8.56 -4.11
C LYS A 111 -8.75 7.76 -3.14
N ASN A 112 -8.32 6.54 -2.83
CA ASN A 112 -9.14 5.62 -2.06
C ASN A 112 -8.91 5.72 -0.55
N SER A 113 -7.75 6.18 -0.11
CA SER A 113 -7.46 6.31 1.32
C SER A 113 -7.64 7.72 1.85
N GLY A 114 -7.55 8.71 0.98
CA GLY A 114 -7.54 10.10 1.40
C GLY A 114 -6.20 10.55 2.00
N VAL A 115 -5.18 9.71 1.91
CA VAL A 115 -3.86 10.00 2.45
C VAL A 115 -2.93 10.39 1.32
N LYS A 116 -2.20 11.50 1.47
CA LYS A 116 -1.24 11.95 0.46
C LYS A 116 0.00 11.09 0.44
N ILE A 117 0.50 10.78 -0.75
CA ILE A 117 1.81 10.19 -0.92
C ILE A 117 2.81 11.33 -1.11
N LEU A 118 3.75 11.48 -0.20
CA LEU A 118 4.73 12.56 -0.24
C LEU A 118 5.95 12.18 -1.08
N ALA A 119 6.30 10.91 -1.05
CA ALA A 119 7.51 10.43 -1.71
C ALA A 119 7.45 8.92 -1.85
N VAL A 120 8.34 8.39 -2.68
CA VAL A 120 8.51 6.96 -2.88
C VAL A 120 9.98 6.62 -2.67
N SER A 121 10.23 5.59 -1.87
CA SER A 121 11.58 5.05 -1.71
C SER A 121 11.95 4.25 -2.95
N THR A 122 13.10 4.54 -3.52
CA THR A 122 13.53 3.97 -4.80
C THR A 122 14.74 3.05 -4.69
N GLY A 123 15.16 2.77 -3.47
CA GLY A 123 16.29 1.88 -3.22
C GLY A 123 16.52 1.75 -1.73
N PRO A 124 17.56 0.98 -1.33
CA PRO A 124 17.81 0.74 0.09
C PRO A 124 18.48 1.88 0.83
N GLY A 125 19.08 2.83 0.11
CA GLY A 125 19.79 3.94 0.72
C GLY A 125 18.86 5.00 1.26
N ILE A 126 19.33 5.75 2.23
CA ILE A 126 18.54 6.80 2.86
C ILE A 126 18.21 7.94 1.90
N ASP A 127 19.06 8.13 0.88
CA ASP A 127 18.85 9.16 -0.13
C ASP A 127 18.12 8.65 -1.36
N ASP A 128 17.78 7.36 -1.37
CA ASP A 128 17.06 6.76 -2.51
C ASP A 128 15.57 7.05 -2.38
N ILE A 129 15.21 8.28 -2.67
CA ILE A 129 13.84 8.77 -2.48
C ILE A 129 13.47 9.72 -3.62
N ALA A 130 12.28 9.52 -4.16
CA ALA A 130 11.71 10.42 -5.15
C ALA A 130 10.56 11.19 -4.50
N TRP A 131 10.75 12.48 -4.33
CA TRP A 131 9.75 13.35 -3.71
C TRP A 131 8.73 13.83 -4.72
N LYS A 132 7.48 13.80 -4.32
CA LYS A 132 6.40 14.33 -5.13
C LYS A 132 6.23 15.81 -4.77
N ASN A 133 6.32 16.66 -5.75
CA ASN A 133 6.17 18.11 -5.54
C ASN A 133 4.73 18.54 -5.44
#